data_4845c14742deef843a445ed7d788e393
#
_entry.id   4845c14742deef843a445ed7d788e393
#
_cell.length_a   1.000
_cell.length_b   1.000
_cell.length_c   1.000
_cell.angle_alpha   90.00
_cell.angle_beta   90.00
_cell.angle_gamma   90.00
#
_symmetry.space_group_name_H-M   'P 1'
#
loop_
_entity.id
_entity.type
_entity.pdbx_description
1 polymer ?
#
loop_
_entity_poly.entity_id
_entity_poly.type
_entity_poly.pdbx_seq_one_letter_code
_entity_poly.pdbx_strand_id
1 'polypeptide(L)'
;MKIAFDVDVLAKQMSINDYVHKVADWGYKYIEQSPHPRINPFYKHPLFSEECQAEYKQALKETGVEISSFIVVYRWSGPTEEQRQHAVANWKRMIEIAVDMGVPVINTEFSGDPNQQEICNGMFYKSMEELLPIIEREGLRVELQSHPYDFVELNDEACDIVKSFRSKNLGYVYSASHGFFYDQGKGDVRHMLKYAGNDLTHVLLADTWNQTKDCRYILNPPWLNSRGRADVTIHQHTAMGEGEVDFDGIFETLREMDFANKQLGSDAPKVGGDNIICVSYFGFPEKMDQQAPEALERIKKELL
;
A
#
# COMPACT_ATOMS: atom_id res chain seq x y z
N MET A 1 -4.41 1.22 -16.45
CA MET A 1 -4.27 1.59 -15.02
C MET A 1 -5.53 1.19 -14.25
N LYS A 2 -5.38 0.67 -13.03
CA LYS A 2 -6.48 0.38 -12.10
C LYS A 2 -6.64 1.52 -11.11
N ILE A 3 -7.88 1.90 -10.79
CA ILE A 3 -8.17 2.85 -9.70
C ILE A 3 -8.86 2.07 -8.59
N ALA A 4 -8.18 1.92 -7.46
CA ALA A 4 -8.61 1.13 -6.31
C ALA A 4 -8.98 2.00 -5.10
N PHE A 5 -9.73 1.42 -4.19
CA PHE A 5 -9.98 1.98 -2.87
C PHE A 5 -9.44 1.02 -1.80
N ASP A 6 -8.66 1.56 -0.86
CA ASP A 6 -8.16 0.83 0.30
C ASP A 6 -9.27 0.68 1.34
N VAL A 7 -9.61 -0.56 1.65
CA VAL A 7 -10.74 -0.87 2.54
C VAL A 7 -10.43 -0.80 4.04
N ASP A 8 -9.27 -0.32 4.46
CA ASP A 8 -8.86 -0.32 5.88
C ASP A 8 -9.93 0.29 6.79
N VAL A 9 -10.45 1.45 6.43
CA VAL A 9 -11.45 2.18 7.21
C VAL A 9 -12.79 1.43 7.30
N LEU A 10 -13.13 0.62 6.30
CA LEU A 10 -14.37 -0.15 6.23
C LEU A 10 -14.23 -1.53 6.86
N ALA A 11 -13.13 -2.21 6.59
CA ALA A 11 -12.89 -3.61 6.97
C ALA A 11 -12.93 -3.89 8.47
N LYS A 12 -12.76 -2.86 9.30
CA LYS A 12 -12.83 -2.94 10.76
C LYS A 12 -14.25 -2.73 11.30
N GLN A 13 -15.18 -2.28 10.46
CA GLN A 13 -16.51 -1.86 10.88
C GLN A 13 -17.65 -2.62 10.17
N MET A 14 -17.33 -3.25 9.05
CA MET A 14 -18.30 -3.92 8.18
C MET A 14 -17.88 -5.36 7.90
N SER A 15 -18.85 -6.19 7.50
CA SER A 15 -18.56 -7.50 6.93
C SER A 15 -17.89 -7.36 5.55
N ILE A 16 -17.22 -8.42 5.08
CA ILE A 16 -16.61 -8.45 3.75
C ILE A 16 -17.66 -8.14 2.68
N ASN A 17 -18.83 -8.75 2.78
CA ASN A 17 -19.92 -8.51 1.86
C ASN A 17 -20.31 -7.03 1.81
N ASP A 18 -20.47 -6.40 2.98
CA ASP A 18 -20.97 -5.02 3.06
C ASP A 18 -19.95 -4.02 2.51
N TYR A 19 -18.65 -4.16 2.84
CA TYR A 19 -17.69 -3.19 2.30
C TYR A 19 -17.41 -3.38 0.82
N VAL A 20 -17.50 -4.59 0.27
CA VAL A 20 -17.34 -4.81 -1.17
C VAL A 20 -18.50 -4.14 -1.93
N HIS A 21 -19.73 -4.31 -1.47
CA HIS A 21 -20.90 -3.63 -2.06
C HIS A 21 -20.78 -2.11 -1.93
N LYS A 22 -20.34 -1.61 -0.77
CA LYS A 22 -20.16 -0.17 -0.55
C LYS A 22 -19.12 0.44 -1.50
N VAL A 23 -18.00 -0.22 -1.74
CA VAL A 23 -16.97 0.22 -2.69
C VAL A 23 -17.54 0.23 -4.13
N ALA A 24 -18.36 -0.77 -4.47
CA ALA A 24 -19.08 -0.80 -5.75
C ALA A 24 -20.06 0.38 -5.89
N ASP A 25 -20.82 0.69 -4.83
CA ASP A 25 -21.78 1.81 -4.81
C ASP A 25 -21.08 3.16 -4.98
N TRP A 26 -19.83 3.30 -4.53
CA TRP A 26 -19.00 4.49 -4.77
C TRP A 26 -18.44 4.57 -6.20
N GLY A 27 -18.65 3.53 -7.00
CA GLY A 27 -18.24 3.48 -8.41
C GLY A 27 -16.83 2.94 -8.66
N TYR A 28 -16.14 2.43 -7.63
CA TYR A 28 -14.86 1.77 -7.81
C TYR A 28 -15.04 0.36 -8.37
N LYS A 29 -14.10 -0.04 -9.21
CA LYS A 29 -14.02 -1.40 -9.75
C LYS A 29 -12.96 -2.25 -9.07
N TYR A 30 -12.11 -1.65 -8.24
CA TYR A 30 -11.00 -2.32 -7.60
C TYR A 30 -10.92 -1.98 -6.13
N ILE A 31 -10.56 -2.99 -5.34
CA ILE A 31 -10.23 -2.89 -3.92
C ILE A 31 -8.74 -3.16 -3.74
N GLU A 32 -8.07 -2.37 -2.92
CA GLU A 32 -6.86 -2.78 -2.22
C GLU A 32 -7.26 -3.32 -0.86
N GLN A 33 -6.96 -4.59 -0.60
CA GLN A 33 -7.33 -5.26 0.64
C GLN A 33 -6.28 -5.04 1.71
N SER A 34 -6.57 -4.16 2.64
CA SER A 34 -5.78 -3.92 3.85
C SER A 34 -5.75 -5.11 4.81
N PRO A 35 -4.83 -5.12 5.79
CA PRO A 35 -4.81 -6.12 6.84
C PRO A 35 -6.18 -6.28 7.51
N HIS A 36 -6.63 -7.53 7.58
CA HIS A 36 -7.96 -7.87 8.07
C HIS A 36 -7.91 -9.04 9.06
N PRO A 37 -8.66 -9.01 10.18
CA PRO A 37 -8.59 -10.05 11.22
C PRO A 37 -8.83 -11.48 10.74
N ARG A 38 -9.64 -11.67 9.70
CA ARG A 38 -9.99 -12.99 9.13
C ARG A 38 -9.12 -13.38 7.93
N ILE A 39 -8.31 -12.46 7.39
CA ILE A 39 -7.50 -12.65 6.18
C ILE A 39 -6.02 -12.64 6.53
N ASN A 40 -5.46 -11.46 6.74
CA ASN A 40 -4.04 -11.20 6.93
C ASN A 40 -3.81 -10.19 8.06
N PRO A 41 -4.06 -10.55 9.32
CA PRO A 41 -3.92 -9.61 10.43
C PRO A 41 -2.47 -9.13 10.58
N PHE A 42 -2.30 -7.88 11.06
CA PHE A 42 -0.98 -7.29 11.28
C PHE A 42 -0.09 -8.19 12.14
N TYR A 43 1.12 -8.47 11.65
CA TYR A 43 2.17 -9.24 12.33
C TYR A 43 1.77 -10.63 12.83
N LYS A 44 0.66 -11.18 12.32
CA LYS A 44 0.16 -12.50 12.68
C LYS A 44 0.04 -13.39 11.44
N HIS A 45 -0.01 -14.70 11.66
CA HIS A 45 -0.17 -15.65 10.58
C HIS A 45 -1.47 -15.41 9.80
N PRO A 46 -1.42 -15.35 8.45
CA PRO A 46 -2.60 -15.22 7.62
C PRO A 46 -3.54 -16.41 7.79
N LEU A 47 -4.83 -16.12 7.90
CA LEU A 47 -5.87 -17.13 8.14
C LEU A 47 -6.59 -17.49 6.84
N PHE A 48 -7.41 -16.61 6.35
CA PHE A 48 -8.23 -16.66 5.14
C PHE A 48 -8.78 -18.06 4.85
N SER A 49 -9.71 -18.52 5.71
CA SER A 49 -10.35 -19.83 5.58
C SER A 49 -11.10 -19.96 4.25
N GLU A 50 -11.34 -21.19 3.79
CA GLU A 50 -12.13 -21.47 2.59
C GLU A 50 -13.51 -20.81 2.62
N GLU A 51 -14.17 -20.81 3.79
CA GLU A 51 -15.45 -20.14 4.00
C GLU A 51 -15.33 -18.62 3.77
N CYS A 52 -14.30 -18.00 4.35
CA CYS A 52 -14.04 -16.57 4.19
C CYS A 52 -13.69 -16.22 2.74
N GLN A 53 -12.93 -17.06 2.05
CA GLN A 53 -12.65 -16.90 0.61
C GLN A 53 -13.93 -17.03 -0.22
N ALA A 54 -14.80 -17.99 0.10
CA ALA A 54 -16.06 -18.16 -0.60
C ALA A 54 -16.99 -16.95 -0.43
N GLU A 55 -17.10 -16.42 0.81
CA GLU A 55 -17.83 -15.18 1.11
C GLU A 55 -17.30 -14.01 0.27
N TYR A 56 -15.99 -13.82 0.23
CA TYR A 56 -15.37 -12.75 -0.53
C TYR A 56 -15.60 -12.92 -2.04
N LYS A 57 -15.32 -14.10 -2.58
CA LYS A 57 -15.52 -14.41 -4.00
C LYS A 57 -16.99 -14.20 -4.43
N GLN A 58 -17.94 -14.49 -3.55
CA GLN A 58 -19.35 -14.25 -3.83
C GLN A 58 -19.66 -12.74 -3.92
N ALA A 59 -19.19 -11.94 -2.95
CA ALA A 59 -19.39 -10.50 -2.96
C ALA A 59 -18.76 -9.83 -4.21
N LEU A 60 -17.53 -10.25 -4.57
CA LEU A 60 -16.86 -9.79 -5.80
C LEU A 60 -17.68 -10.13 -7.05
N LYS A 61 -18.23 -11.33 -7.13
CA LYS A 61 -19.06 -11.78 -8.26
C LYS A 61 -20.36 -10.98 -8.37
N GLU A 62 -20.99 -10.67 -7.25
CA GLU A 62 -22.26 -9.92 -7.20
C GLU A 62 -22.07 -8.47 -7.64
N THR A 63 -20.96 -7.85 -7.30
CA THR A 63 -20.69 -6.44 -7.56
C THR A 63 -19.89 -6.19 -8.84
N GLY A 64 -19.16 -7.18 -9.32
CA GLY A 64 -18.18 -7.01 -10.40
C GLY A 64 -16.91 -6.26 -9.98
N VAL A 65 -16.69 -6.05 -8.67
CA VAL A 65 -15.46 -5.51 -8.12
C VAL A 65 -14.38 -6.60 -8.10
N GLU A 66 -13.13 -6.21 -8.29
CA GLU A 66 -11.95 -7.09 -8.23
C GLU A 66 -11.00 -6.61 -7.12
N ILE A 67 -10.19 -7.53 -6.59
CA ILE A 67 -9.07 -7.16 -5.71
C ILE A 67 -7.87 -6.81 -6.60
N SER A 68 -7.40 -5.56 -6.52
CA SER A 68 -6.20 -5.10 -7.25
C SER A 68 -4.92 -5.61 -6.60
N SER A 69 -4.90 -5.60 -5.28
CA SER A 69 -3.72 -5.88 -4.46
C SER A 69 -4.11 -6.24 -3.02
N PHE A 70 -3.24 -6.98 -2.34
CA PHE A 70 -3.26 -7.12 -0.89
C PHE A 70 -2.22 -6.21 -0.25
N ILE A 71 -2.56 -5.51 0.83
CA ILE A 71 -1.56 -4.90 1.71
C ILE A 71 -1.15 -5.95 2.76
N VAL A 72 0.15 -6.17 2.87
CA VAL A 72 0.74 -7.17 3.76
C VAL A 72 1.81 -6.51 4.62
N VAL A 73 1.69 -6.63 5.93
CA VAL A 73 2.65 -6.02 6.88
C VAL A 73 3.19 -7.09 7.81
N TYR A 74 4.39 -7.59 7.49
CA TYR A 74 5.13 -8.55 8.32
C TYR A 74 6.59 -8.11 8.46
N ARG A 75 7.14 -8.21 9.65
CA ARG A 75 8.52 -7.77 9.96
C ARG A 75 9.57 -8.73 9.40
N TRP A 76 9.64 -8.86 8.10
CA TRP A 76 10.59 -9.70 7.37
C TRP A 76 12.06 -9.27 7.45
N SER A 77 12.31 -8.11 8.00
CA SER A 77 13.63 -7.55 8.27
C SER A 77 14.14 -7.81 9.70
N GLY A 78 13.47 -8.65 10.44
CA GLY A 78 13.90 -9.02 11.78
C GLY A 78 13.48 -8.01 12.86
N PRO A 79 14.38 -7.58 13.81
CA PRO A 79 15.86 -7.68 13.77
C PRO A 79 16.49 -9.02 14.17
N THR A 80 15.73 -9.96 14.73
CA THR A 80 16.27 -11.28 15.06
C THR A 80 15.95 -12.30 13.98
N GLU A 81 16.76 -13.36 13.88
CA GLU A 81 16.52 -14.45 12.92
C GLU A 81 15.20 -15.16 13.18
N GLU A 82 14.80 -15.33 14.44
CA GLU A 82 13.51 -15.92 14.81
C GLU A 82 12.33 -15.07 14.28
N GLN A 83 12.39 -13.75 14.49
CA GLN A 83 11.36 -12.83 13.97
C GLN A 83 11.31 -12.86 12.45
N ARG A 84 12.47 -12.87 11.80
CA ARG A 84 12.58 -12.96 10.34
C ARG A 84 11.95 -14.24 9.82
N GLN A 85 12.30 -15.41 10.37
CA GLN A 85 11.76 -16.70 9.96
C GLN A 85 10.25 -16.79 10.15
N HIS A 86 9.74 -16.26 11.25
CA HIS A 86 8.29 -16.18 11.49
C HIS A 86 7.59 -15.33 10.42
N ALA A 87 8.16 -14.17 10.08
CA ALA A 87 7.62 -13.32 9.04
C ALA A 87 7.70 -13.97 7.65
N VAL A 88 8.79 -14.65 7.31
CA VAL A 88 8.94 -15.39 6.06
C VAL A 88 7.89 -16.50 5.94
N ALA A 89 7.57 -17.22 7.03
CA ALA A 89 6.50 -18.20 7.03
C ALA A 89 5.12 -17.56 6.74
N ASN A 90 4.85 -16.40 7.32
CA ASN A 90 3.63 -15.63 7.05
C ASN A 90 3.57 -15.15 5.58
N TRP A 91 4.70 -14.70 5.04
CA TRP A 91 4.82 -14.32 3.64
C TRP A 91 4.51 -15.47 2.69
N LYS A 92 5.07 -16.65 2.94
CA LYS A 92 4.80 -17.85 2.12
C LYS A 92 3.30 -18.16 2.10
N ARG A 93 2.63 -18.09 3.26
CA ARG A 93 1.18 -18.29 3.32
C ARG A 93 0.41 -17.19 2.58
N MET A 94 0.86 -15.94 2.65
CA MET A 94 0.21 -14.84 1.94
C MET A 94 0.36 -14.96 0.43
N ILE A 95 1.50 -15.44 -0.05
CA ILE A 95 1.71 -15.76 -1.48
C ILE A 95 0.70 -16.82 -1.94
N GLU A 96 0.52 -17.91 -1.19
CA GLU A 96 -0.48 -18.94 -1.50
C GLU A 96 -1.89 -18.31 -1.59
N ILE A 97 -2.28 -17.50 -0.62
CA ILE A 97 -3.57 -16.79 -0.59
C ILE A 97 -3.74 -15.91 -1.84
N ALA A 98 -2.72 -15.15 -2.22
CA ALA A 98 -2.76 -14.30 -3.41
C ALA A 98 -3.00 -15.13 -4.69
N VAL A 99 -2.32 -16.27 -4.81
CA VAL A 99 -2.50 -17.22 -5.93
C VAL A 99 -3.91 -17.81 -5.94
N ASP A 100 -4.41 -18.30 -4.79
CA ASP A 100 -5.74 -18.91 -4.65
C ASP A 100 -6.88 -17.92 -4.96
N MET A 101 -6.65 -16.64 -4.69
CA MET A 101 -7.59 -15.56 -4.97
C MET A 101 -7.43 -14.94 -6.35
N GLY A 102 -6.38 -15.30 -7.09
CA GLY A 102 -6.07 -14.71 -8.39
C GLY A 102 -5.64 -13.24 -8.31
N VAL A 103 -5.08 -12.81 -7.19
CA VAL A 103 -4.62 -11.43 -6.97
C VAL A 103 -3.13 -11.34 -7.30
N PRO A 104 -2.75 -10.63 -8.37
CA PRO A 104 -1.39 -10.67 -8.89
C PRO A 104 -0.40 -9.76 -8.14
N VAL A 105 -0.89 -8.88 -7.27
CA VAL A 105 -0.08 -7.84 -6.63
C VAL A 105 -0.19 -7.88 -5.11
N ILE A 106 0.96 -7.81 -4.45
CA ILE A 106 1.06 -7.63 -2.99
C ILE A 106 1.82 -6.34 -2.72
N ASN A 107 1.16 -5.37 -2.07
CA ASN A 107 1.75 -4.14 -1.57
C ASN A 107 2.26 -4.36 -0.13
N THR A 108 3.42 -3.82 0.19
CA THR A 108 4.04 -4.01 1.51
C THR A 108 5.00 -2.89 1.86
N GLU A 109 5.37 -2.84 3.14
CA GLU A 109 6.30 -1.88 3.71
C GLU A 109 7.69 -2.51 3.92
N PHE A 110 8.72 -1.67 4.03
CA PHE A 110 10.03 -2.07 4.54
C PHE A 110 9.98 -2.24 6.07
N SER A 111 9.06 -3.10 6.52
CA SER A 111 8.73 -3.23 7.94
C SER A 111 9.88 -3.77 8.77
N GLY A 112 10.38 -2.96 9.70
CA GLY A 112 11.49 -3.26 10.60
C GLY A 112 11.66 -2.23 11.71
N ASP A 113 12.79 -2.29 12.41
CA ASP A 113 13.14 -1.37 13.49
C ASP A 113 14.05 -0.25 12.97
N PRO A 114 13.59 1.01 12.94
CA PRO A 114 14.41 2.13 12.47
C PRO A 114 15.66 2.39 13.29
N ASN A 115 15.69 1.94 14.56
CA ASN A 115 16.88 2.06 15.41
C ASN A 115 17.92 0.98 15.13
N GLN A 116 17.60 -0.02 14.31
CA GLN A 116 18.48 -1.14 13.93
C GLN A 116 18.55 -1.29 12.41
N GLN A 117 18.54 -0.18 11.69
CA GLN A 117 18.45 -0.12 10.23
C GLN A 117 19.42 -1.06 9.51
N GLU A 118 20.68 -1.07 9.92
CA GLU A 118 21.73 -1.90 9.30
C GLU A 118 21.44 -3.40 9.44
N ILE A 119 20.99 -3.82 10.63
CA ILE A 119 20.61 -5.21 10.90
C ILE A 119 19.36 -5.57 10.09
N CYS A 120 18.35 -4.71 10.12
CA CYS A 120 17.09 -4.92 9.39
C CYS A 120 17.32 -5.00 7.88
N ASN A 121 18.21 -4.19 7.34
CA ASN A 121 18.58 -4.24 5.93
C ASN A 121 19.18 -5.59 5.55
N GLY A 122 20.17 -6.09 6.32
CA GLY A 122 20.75 -7.40 6.09
C GLY A 122 19.73 -8.55 6.20
N MET A 123 18.85 -8.50 7.20
CA MET A 123 17.78 -9.49 7.37
C MET A 123 16.74 -9.42 6.26
N PHE A 124 16.43 -8.24 5.75
CA PHE A 124 15.53 -8.06 4.61
C PHE A 124 16.09 -8.75 3.35
N TYR A 125 17.35 -8.50 2.98
CA TYR A 125 17.95 -9.19 1.84
C TYR A 125 17.95 -10.71 2.02
N LYS A 126 18.24 -11.21 3.21
CA LYS A 126 18.16 -12.64 3.53
C LYS A 126 16.74 -13.20 3.38
N SER A 127 15.71 -12.43 3.74
CA SER A 127 14.32 -12.80 3.50
C SER A 127 13.98 -12.84 2.02
N MET A 128 14.48 -11.87 1.26
CA MET A 128 14.27 -11.81 -0.19
C MET A 128 14.98 -12.95 -0.93
N GLU A 129 16.15 -13.41 -0.47
CA GLU A 129 16.80 -14.63 -1.03
C GLU A 129 15.89 -15.86 -0.96
N GLU A 130 15.05 -15.95 0.10
CA GLU A 130 14.10 -17.05 0.25
C GLU A 130 12.79 -16.82 -0.51
N LEU A 131 12.27 -15.59 -0.52
CA LEU A 131 10.93 -15.26 -1.00
C LEU A 131 10.90 -14.94 -2.50
N LEU A 132 11.90 -14.23 -3.03
CA LEU A 132 11.89 -13.77 -4.41
C LEU A 132 11.77 -14.91 -5.42
N PRO A 133 12.48 -16.06 -5.28
CA PRO A 133 12.29 -17.21 -6.17
C PRO A 133 10.85 -17.76 -6.17
N ILE A 134 10.15 -17.68 -5.04
CA ILE A 134 8.75 -18.11 -4.92
C ILE A 134 7.85 -17.10 -5.63
N ILE A 135 8.04 -15.81 -5.37
CA ILE A 135 7.30 -14.71 -6.00
C ILE A 135 7.43 -14.78 -7.52
N GLU A 136 8.63 -15.02 -8.03
CA GLU A 136 8.90 -15.13 -9.47
C GLU A 136 8.24 -16.36 -10.08
N ARG A 137 8.30 -17.51 -9.40
CA ARG A 137 7.67 -18.76 -9.85
C ARG A 137 6.15 -18.61 -9.94
N GLU A 138 5.52 -17.97 -8.95
CA GLU A 138 4.08 -17.77 -8.92
C GLU A 138 3.61 -16.60 -9.82
N GLY A 139 4.53 -15.87 -10.43
CA GLY A 139 4.22 -14.75 -11.33
C GLY A 139 3.56 -13.56 -10.62
N LEU A 140 3.81 -13.40 -9.33
CA LEU A 140 3.31 -12.25 -8.54
C LEU A 140 4.22 -11.05 -8.68
N ARG A 141 3.67 -9.86 -8.42
CA ARG A 141 4.42 -8.63 -8.22
C ARG A 141 4.31 -8.21 -6.75
N VAL A 142 5.46 -8.05 -6.09
CA VAL A 142 5.54 -7.46 -4.76
C VAL A 142 6.00 -6.02 -4.90
N GLU A 143 5.24 -5.12 -4.32
CA GLU A 143 5.44 -3.68 -4.39
C GLU A 143 5.82 -3.15 -3.00
N LEU A 144 6.93 -2.43 -2.94
CA LEU A 144 7.57 -1.99 -1.71
C LEU A 144 7.39 -0.49 -1.54
N GLN A 145 7.02 -0.05 -0.34
CA GLN A 145 6.91 1.37 0.01
C GLN A 145 7.77 1.72 1.21
N SER A 146 8.35 2.93 1.20
CA SER A 146 8.87 3.53 2.42
C SER A 146 7.74 3.81 3.40
N HIS A 147 8.01 3.70 4.69
CA HIS A 147 7.01 3.94 5.72
C HIS A 147 7.63 4.63 6.94
N PRO A 148 6.99 5.67 7.51
CA PRO A 148 7.42 6.28 8.75
C PRO A 148 7.57 5.25 9.88
N TYR A 149 8.67 5.34 10.63
CA TYR A 149 9.01 4.44 11.75
C TYR A 149 9.38 2.99 11.37
N ASP A 150 9.63 2.73 10.09
CA ASP A 150 10.22 1.49 9.61
C ASP A 150 11.72 1.66 9.32
N PHE A 151 12.41 0.58 8.92
CA PHE A 151 13.86 0.67 8.70
C PHE A 151 14.23 1.40 7.39
N VAL A 152 13.28 1.62 6.50
CA VAL A 152 13.41 2.49 5.31
C VAL A 152 12.29 3.49 5.31
N GLU A 153 12.61 4.74 5.59
CA GLU A 153 11.66 5.84 5.72
C GLU A 153 11.67 6.78 4.52
N LEU A 154 12.79 6.85 3.79
CA LEU A 154 12.97 7.81 2.70
C LEU A 154 12.61 7.19 1.35
N ASN A 155 11.96 8.00 0.49
CA ASN A 155 11.56 7.61 -0.85
C ASN A 155 12.72 7.10 -1.70
N ASP A 156 13.81 7.86 -1.78
CA ASP A 156 14.93 7.56 -2.67
C ASP A 156 15.67 6.29 -2.22
N GLU A 157 15.82 6.09 -0.92
CA GLU A 157 16.41 4.87 -0.35
C GLU A 157 15.58 3.63 -0.69
N ALA A 158 14.25 3.72 -0.55
CA ALA A 158 13.34 2.64 -0.92
C ALA A 158 13.43 2.30 -2.42
N CYS A 159 13.47 3.32 -3.27
CA CYS A 159 13.64 3.15 -4.71
C CYS A 159 14.96 2.46 -5.05
N ASP A 160 16.06 2.83 -4.39
CA ASP A 160 17.37 2.24 -4.64
C ASP A 160 17.42 0.76 -4.24
N ILE A 161 16.78 0.41 -3.13
CA ILE A 161 16.65 -0.99 -2.72
C ILE A 161 15.85 -1.78 -3.76
N VAL A 162 14.70 -1.30 -4.21
CA VAL A 162 13.90 -1.95 -5.25
C VAL A 162 14.71 -2.15 -6.52
N LYS A 163 15.39 -1.11 -7.00
CA LYS A 163 16.25 -1.13 -8.20
C LYS A 163 17.40 -2.13 -8.07
N SER A 164 17.94 -2.33 -6.87
CA SER A 164 19.08 -3.22 -6.64
C SER A 164 18.80 -4.69 -7.00
N PHE A 165 17.56 -5.13 -6.87
CA PHE A 165 17.14 -6.50 -7.21
C PHE A 165 17.04 -6.77 -8.71
N ARG A 166 16.83 -5.75 -9.54
CA ARG A 166 16.64 -5.88 -10.99
C ARG A 166 15.58 -6.90 -11.39
N SER A 167 14.57 -7.12 -10.56
CA SER A 167 13.50 -8.07 -10.80
C SER A 167 12.26 -7.39 -11.39
N LYS A 168 11.68 -8.01 -12.40
CA LYS A 168 10.37 -7.60 -12.94
C LYS A 168 9.20 -7.90 -12.00
N ASN A 169 9.45 -8.68 -10.96
CA ASN A 169 8.48 -9.07 -9.95
C ASN A 169 8.48 -8.14 -8.73
N LEU A 170 9.34 -7.12 -8.73
CA LEU A 170 9.35 -6.07 -7.70
C LEU A 170 9.01 -4.73 -8.31
N GLY A 171 8.21 -3.94 -7.60
CA GLY A 171 7.83 -2.58 -7.93
C GLY A 171 7.98 -1.66 -6.73
N TYR A 172 7.88 -0.37 -6.99
CA TYR A 172 7.87 0.65 -5.96
C TYR A 172 6.48 1.26 -5.83
N VAL A 173 6.04 1.46 -4.58
CA VAL A 173 4.82 2.20 -4.24
C VAL A 173 5.21 3.57 -3.74
N TYR A 174 4.75 4.61 -4.43
CA TYR A 174 4.75 5.95 -3.87
C TYR A 174 3.51 6.14 -3.01
N SER A 175 3.68 6.22 -1.71
CA SER A 175 2.62 6.62 -0.79
C SER A 175 2.76 8.09 -0.46
N ALA A 176 1.81 8.91 -0.90
CA ALA A 176 1.87 10.36 -0.70
C ALA A 176 1.94 10.74 0.78
N SER A 177 1.14 10.07 1.63
CA SER A 177 1.13 10.31 3.07
C SER A 177 2.43 9.92 3.77
N HIS A 178 3.17 8.94 3.26
CA HIS A 178 4.43 8.49 3.86
C HIS A 178 5.61 9.33 3.36
N GLY A 179 5.80 9.39 2.05
CA GLY A 179 6.91 10.09 1.43
C GLY A 179 6.92 11.59 1.77
N PHE A 180 5.76 12.26 1.68
CA PHE A 180 5.65 13.67 2.02
C PHE A 180 5.85 13.94 3.52
N PHE A 181 5.36 13.04 4.38
CA PHE A 181 5.54 13.19 5.82
C PHE A 181 7.02 13.23 6.22
N TYR A 182 7.85 12.38 5.61
CA TYR A 182 9.27 12.22 5.94
C TYR A 182 10.25 12.97 5.03
N ASP A 183 9.81 13.89 4.19
CA ASP A 183 10.68 14.62 3.28
C ASP A 183 11.43 15.82 3.89
N GLN A 184 11.36 15.98 5.18
CA GLN A 184 12.03 17.03 5.94
C GLN A 184 11.61 18.46 5.52
N GLY A 185 10.37 18.64 5.13
CA GLY A 185 9.81 19.94 4.76
C GLY A 185 10.05 20.37 3.31
N LYS A 186 10.62 19.52 2.48
CA LYS A 186 10.88 19.84 1.07
C LYS A 186 9.63 19.84 0.20
N GLY A 187 8.69 18.92 0.45
CA GLY A 187 7.44 18.80 -0.29
C GLY A 187 7.60 18.46 -1.78
N ASP A 188 8.75 17.90 -2.18
CA ASP A 188 9.09 17.70 -3.59
C ASP A 188 8.54 16.38 -4.13
N VAL A 189 7.21 16.33 -4.30
CA VAL A 189 6.52 15.15 -4.84
C VAL A 189 6.96 14.81 -6.27
N ARG A 190 7.35 15.82 -7.06
CA ARG A 190 7.82 15.62 -8.44
C ARG A 190 9.14 14.89 -8.48
N HIS A 191 10.06 15.26 -7.59
CA HIS A 191 11.33 14.54 -7.43
C HIS A 191 11.08 13.09 -7.06
N MET A 192 10.28 12.83 -6.03
CA MET A 192 10.02 11.49 -5.53
C MET A 192 9.47 10.55 -6.60
N LEU A 193 8.46 11.00 -7.35
CA LEU A 193 7.87 10.22 -8.43
C LEU A 193 8.87 9.97 -9.59
N LYS A 194 9.57 11.00 -10.02
CA LYS A 194 10.57 10.89 -11.11
C LYS A 194 11.77 10.05 -10.71
N TYR A 195 12.19 10.09 -9.44
CA TYR A 195 13.26 9.26 -8.93
C TYR A 195 12.92 7.77 -8.98
N ALA A 196 11.69 7.41 -8.64
CA ALA A 196 11.20 6.04 -8.77
C ALA A 196 11.22 5.55 -10.24
N GLY A 197 10.87 6.42 -11.18
CA GLY A 197 11.00 6.17 -12.61
C GLY A 197 10.20 4.94 -13.05
N ASN A 198 10.88 3.99 -13.72
CA ASN A 198 10.25 2.78 -14.26
C ASN A 198 9.86 1.74 -13.20
N ASP A 199 10.31 1.89 -11.96
CA ASP A 199 9.93 1.00 -10.87
C ASP A 199 8.64 1.46 -10.16
N LEU A 200 8.17 2.69 -10.42
CA LEU A 200 6.89 3.18 -9.93
C LEU A 200 5.74 2.41 -10.59
N THR A 201 5.11 1.55 -9.85
CA THR A 201 3.98 0.73 -10.33
C THR A 201 2.68 0.96 -9.57
N HIS A 202 2.77 1.63 -8.41
CA HIS A 202 1.63 1.88 -7.55
C HIS A 202 1.76 3.27 -6.89
N VAL A 203 0.63 3.95 -6.75
CA VAL A 203 0.54 5.25 -6.07
C VAL A 203 -0.60 5.20 -5.07
N LEU A 204 -0.31 5.45 -3.79
CA LEU A 204 -1.31 5.62 -2.74
C LEU A 204 -1.57 7.12 -2.55
N LEU A 205 -2.83 7.51 -2.70
CA LEU A 205 -3.28 8.88 -2.54
C LEU A 205 -3.97 9.06 -1.19
N ALA A 206 -3.33 9.78 -0.31
CA ALA A 206 -3.89 10.32 0.92
C ALA A 206 -3.13 11.59 1.28
N ASP A 207 -3.80 12.54 1.93
CA ASP A 207 -3.20 13.78 2.36
C ASP A 207 -2.61 13.67 3.77
N THR A 208 -1.61 14.49 4.03
CA THR A 208 -0.95 14.57 5.32
C THR A 208 -0.28 15.93 5.50
N TRP A 209 0.20 16.20 6.71
CA TRP A 209 1.12 17.31 6.97
C TRP A 209 2.55 16.82 7.03
N ASN A 210 3.50 17.69 6.73
CA ASN A 210 4.92 17.35 6.90
C ASN A 210 5.27 17.20 8.39
N GLN A 211 6.14 16.26 8.72
CA GLN A 211 6.56 15.99 10.11
C GLN A 211 7.20 17.18 10.84
N THR A 212 7.66 18.20 10.10
CA THR A 212 8.22 19.43 10.68
C THR A 212 7.18 20.31 11.36
N LYS A 213 5.89 20.05 11.12
CA LYS A 213 4.79 20.76 11.78
C LYS A 213 4.33 20.00 13.01
N ASP A 214 3.88 20.74 14.02
CA ASP A 214 3.28 20.19 15.25
C ASP A 214 1.89 19.60 14.91
N CYS A 215 1.90 18.50 14.20
CA CYS A 215 0.70 17.78 13.78
C CYS A 215 0.27 16.87 14.91
N ARG A 216 -0.52 17.41 15.83
CA ARG A 216 -1.18 16.58 16.82
C ARG A 216 -2.28 15.77 16.14
N TYR A 217 -2.22 14.50 16.35
CA TYR A 217 -3.15 13.56 15.75
C TYR A 217 -4.59 13.84 16.21
N ILE A 218 -5.43 14.26 15.29
CA ILE A 218 -6.84 14.59 15.56
C ILE A 218 -7.72 13.35 15.31
N LEU A 219 -7.25 12.41 14.49
CA LEU A 219 -7.96 11.20 14.13
C LEU A 219 -7.35 10.01 14.84
N ASN A 220 -8.13 9.28 15.60
CA ASN A 220 -7.75 7.97 16.12
C ASN A 220 -8.16 6.92 15.11
N PRO A 221 -7.28 6.42 14.25
CA PRO A 221 -7.61 5.21 13.52
C PRO A 221 -7.96 4.13 14.53
N PRO A 222 -8.92 3.26 14.21
CA PRO A 222 -9.40 2.23 15.16
C PRO A 222 -8.31 1.33 15.73
N TRP A 223 -7.17 1.23 15.04
CA TRP A 223 -6.02 0.43 15.47
C TRP A 223 -5.04 1.16 16.40
N LEU A 224 -5.08 2.51 16.47
CA LEU A 224 -4.20 3.29 17.33
C LEU A 224 -4.74 3.52 18.70
N ASN A 225 -6.00 3.24 18.98
CA ASN A 225 -6.55 3.67 20.24
C ASN A 225 -7.44 2.70 20.97
N SER A 226 -6.99 2.34 22.14
CA SER A 226 -7.89 1.93 23.23
C SER A 226 -7.79 2.84 24.47
N ARG A 227 -6.94 3.88 24.51
CA ARG A 227 -6.60 4.52 25.79
C ARG A 227 -6.41 6.05 25.78
N GLY A 228 -7.06 6.79 24.87
CA GLY A 228 -6.99 8.24 24.90
C GLY A 228 -5.76 8.80 24.17
N ARG A 229 -5.57 10.09 24.21
CA ARG A 229 -4.58 10.87 23.49
C ARG A 229 -3.20 10.23 23.49
N ALA A 230 -2.72 9.83 22.32
CA ALA A 230 -1.29 9.71 22.10
C ALA A 230 -0.78 11.06 21.60
N ASP A 231 0.12 11.69 22.34
CA ASP A 231 0.94 12.81 21.84
C ASP A 231 2.01 12.24 20.90
N VAL A 232 1.58 11.70 19.75
CA VAL A 232 2.45 11.10 18.76
C VAL A 232 2.27 11.85 17.47
N THR A 233 3.35 12.30 16.89
CA THR A 233 3.36 12.81 15.53
C THR A 233 3.27 11.62 14.59
N ILE A 234 2.16 11.47 13.88
CA ILE A 234 1.91 10.34 12.97
C ILE A 234 1.53 10.90 11.61
N HIS A 235 2.04 10.29 10.55
CA HIS A 235 1.56 10.52 9.21
C HIS A 235 0.05 10.24 9.16
N GLN A 236 -0.68 11.10 8.50
CA GLN A 236 -2.14 10.99 8.40
C GLN A 236 -2.52 10.51 7.01
N HIS A 237 -3.69 9.92 6.89
CA HIS A 237 -4.29 9.53 5.63
C HIS A 237 -5.65 10.23 5.50
N THR A 238 -5.61 11.57 5.39
CA THR A 238 -6.82 12.38 5.20
C THR A 238 -7.18 12.46 3.72
N ALA A 239 -8.36 13.04 3.43
CA ALA A 239 -8.77 13.23 2.05
C ALA A 239 -7.92 14.29 1.35
N MET A 240 -7.72 14.14 0.03
CA MET A 240 -6.96 15.07 -0.80
C MET A 240 -7.48 16.50 -0.65
N GLY A 241 -6.62 17.41 -0.20
CA GLY A 241 -6.91 18.82 0.06
C GLY A 241 -7.17 19.13 1.54
N GLU A 242 -7.12 18.15 2.43
CA GLU A 242 -7.22 18.37 3.88
C GLU A 242 -5.85 18.57 4.55
N GLY A 243 -4.73 18.32 3.87
CA GLY A 243 -3.36 18.48 4.34
C GLY A 243 -2.54 19.42 3.47
N GLU A 244 -1.28 19.07 3.21
CA GLU A 244 -0.30 19.93 2.53
C GLU A 244 0.32 19.28 1.29
N VAL A 245 -0.07 18.05 0.93
CA VAL A 245 0.50 17.35 -0.22
C VAL A 245 0.14 18.05 -1.52
N ASP A 246 1.14 18.30 -2.38
CA ASP A 246 0.95 18.88 -3.72
C ASP A 246 0.35 17.85 -4.69
N PHE A 247 -0.96 17.63 -4.61
CA PHE A 247 -1.66 16.70 -5.50
C PHE A 247 -1.65 17.16 -6.96
N ASP A 248 -1.66 18.46 -7.22
CA ASP A 248 -1.58 18.97 -8.59
C ASP A 248 -0.23 18.59 -9.21
N GLY A 249 0.85 18.73 -8.42
CA GLY A 249 2.18 18.25 -8.80
C GLY A 249 2.28 16.74 -8.98
N ILE A 250 1.59 15.96 -8.14
CA ILE A 250 1.50 14.51 -8.32
C ILE A 250 0.84 14.17 -9.66
N PHE A 251 -0.36 14.69 -9.92
CA PHE A 251 -1.10 14.38 -11.14
C PHE A 251 -0.38 14.88 -12.41
N GLU A 252 0.20 16.06 -12.36
CA GLU A 252 1.02 16.59 -13.46
C GLU A 252 2.19 15.66 -13.78
N THR A 253 2.92 15.22 -12.75
CA THR A 253 4.06 14.31 -12.93
C THR A 253 3.64 12.94 -13.44
N LEU A 254 2.53 12.38 -12.94
CA LEU A 254 1.99 11.12 -13.43
C LEU A 254 1.56 11.18 -14.90
N ARG A 255 1.02 12.33 -15.35
CA ARG A 255 0.73 12.56 -16.79
C ARG A 255 2.02 12.64 -17.61
N GLU A 256 3.02 13.38 -17.16
CA GLU A 256 4.33 13.46 -17.83
C GLU A 256 4.99 12.10 -17.96
N MET A 257 4.83 11.22 -16.96
CA MET A 257 5.34 9.86 -16.96
C MET A 257 4.48 8.88 -17.77
N ASP A 258 3.34 9.30 -18.27
CA ASP A 258 2.33 8.46 -18.94
C ASP A 258 1.89 7.25 -18.07
N PHE A 259 1.79 7.48 -16.76
CA PHE A 259 1.55 6.43 -15.77
C PHE A 259 0.24 5.66 -16.03
N ALA A 260 -0.77 6.31 -16.57
CA ALA A 260 -2.07 5.70 -16.84
C ALA A 260 -2.03 4.63 -17.95
N ASN A 261 -1.18 4.82 -18.97
CA ASN A 261 -1.17 4.00 -20.18
C ASN A 261 0.09 3.12 -20.30
N LYS A 262 1.17 3.51 -19.65
CA LYS A 262 2.46 2.86 -19.79
C LYS A 262 2.58 1.71 -18.79
N GLN A 263 2.81 0.50 -19.30
CA GLN A 263 3.46 -0.52 -18.49
C GLN A 263 4.91 -0.05 -18.28
N LEU A 264 5.20 0.38 -17.07
CA LEU A 264 6.52 0.88 -16.72
C LEU A 264 7.55 -0.25 -16.85
N GLY A 265 8.73 0.08 -17.39
CA GLY A 265 9.73 -0.92 -17.76
C GLY A 265 9.53 -1.42 -19.20
N SER A 266 9.55 -0.50 -20.20
CA SER A 266 9.30 -0.83 -21.61
C SER A 266 10.20 -1.94 -22.18
N ASP A 267 11.41 -2.12 -21.64
CA ASP A 267 12.34 -3.19 -22.06
C ASP A 267 12.14 -4.49 -21.26
N ALA A 268 11.51 -4.44 -20.09
CA ALA A 268 11.12 -5.58 -19.27
C ALA A 268 9.88 -5.19 -18.43
N PRO A 269 8.67 -5.31 -18.99
CA PRO A 269 7.46 -4.91 -18.28
C PRO A 269 7.32 -5.72 -16.99
N LYS A 270 6.94 -5.04 -15.91
CA LYS A 270 6.70 -5.66 -14.62
C LYS A 270 5.54 -6.67 -14.74
N VAL A 271 5.62 -7.79 -14.05
CA VAL A 271 4.52 -8.75 -13.98
C VAL A 271 3.33 -8.17 -13.19
N GLY A 272 2.19 -8.84 -13.20
CA GLY A 272 1.01 -8.41 -12.45
C GLY A 272 0.14 -7.36 -13.14
N GLY A 273 0.43 -7.04 -14.40
CA GLY A 273 -0.43 -6.21 -15.25
C GLY A 273 -0.31 -4.72 -15.00
N ASP A 274 -1.46 -4.04 -14.92
CA ASP A 274 -1.57 -2.58 -14.90
C ASP A 274 -0.96 -1.92 -13.65
N ASN A 275 -0.56 -0.66 -13.83
CA ASN A 275 -0.27 0.23 -12.71
C ASN A 275 -1.53 0.48 -11.87
N ILE A 276 -1.34 0.76 -10.59
CA ILE A 276 -2.41 0.96 -9.63
C ILE A 276 -2.34 2.38 -9.06
N ILE A 277 -3.48 3.06 -9.00
CA ILE A 277 -3.69 4.21 -8.12
C ILE A 277 -4.72 3.79 -7.08
N CYS A 278 -4.40 3.95 -5.82
CA CYS A 278 -5.26 3.60 -4.72
C CYS A 278 -5.56 4.82 -3.84
N VAL A 279 -6.83 5.04 -3.54
CA VAL A 279 -7.26 6.01 -2.53
C VAL A 279 -7.18 5.33 -1.18
N SER A 280 -6.28 5.81 -0.31
CA SER A 280 -5.97 5.20 1.00
C SER A 280 -6.27 6.16 2.14
N TYR A 281 -7.57 6.41 2.37
CA TYR A 281 -8.05 7.31 3.41
C TYR A 281 -8.37 6.59 4.70
N PHE A 282 -7.82 7.04 5.82
CA PHE A 282 -8.10 6.52 7.16
C PHE A 282 -8.94 7.51 8.00
N GLY A 283 -9.72 8.35 7.31
CA GLY A 283 -10.55 9.36 7.92
C GLY A 283 -11.78 8.84 8.63
N PHE A 284 -12.72 9.72 8.89
CA PHE A 284 -13.99 9.39 9.52
C PHE A 284 -14.89 8.59 8.57
N PRO A 285 -15.35 7.39 8.96
CA PRO A 285 -16.18 6.55 8.10
C PRO A 285 -17.41 7.26 7.53
N GLU A 286 -18.01 8.14 8.31
CA GLU A 286 -19.19 8.93 7.91
C GLU A 286 -18.91 9.93 6.79
N LYS A 287 -17.65 10.32 6.58
CA LYS A 287 -17.25 11.18 5.47
C LYS A 287 -16.96 10.41 4.20
N MET A 288 -16.71 9.11 4.28
CA MET A 288 -16.28 8.30 3.13
C MET A 288 -17.33 8.24 2.03
N ASP A 289 -18.62 8.30 2.36
CA ASP A 289 -19.70 8.31 1.36
C ASP A 289 -19.64 9.52 0.41
N GLN A 290 -18.99 10.60 0.85
CA GLN A 290 -18.74 11.77 0.01
C GLN A 290 -17.30 11.73 -0.54
N GLN A 291 -16.31 11.54 0.32
CA GLN A 291 -14.90 11.69 -0.03
C GLN A 291 -14.39 10.63 -1.02
N ALA A 292 -14.87 9.39 -0.93
CA ALA A 292 -14.40 8.33 -1.81
C ALA A 292 -14.87 8.51 -3.27
N PRO A 293 -16.15 8.81 -3.57
CA PRO A 293 -16.56 9.15 -4.93
C PRO A 293 -15.89 10.41 -5.47
N GLU A 294 -15.73 11.46 -4.67
CA GLU A 294 -15.04 12.69 -5.08
C GLU A 294 -13.59 12.42 -5.49
N ALA A 295 -12.88 11.57 -4.74
CA ALA A 295 -11.52 11.16 -5.07
C ALA A 295 -11.46 10.39 -6.39
N LEU A 296 -12.39 9.46 -6.62
CA LEU A 296 -12.49 8.70 -7.86
C LEU A 296 -12.68 9.62 -9.07
N GLU A 297 -13.61 10.57 -8.98
CA GLU A 297 -13.88 11.52 -10.06
C GLU A 297 -12.68 12.45 -10.31
N ARG A 298 -12.00 12.90 -9.27
CA ARG A 298 -10.77 13.69 -9.43
C ARG A 298 -9.69 12.89 -10.17
N ILE A 299 -9.43 11.66 -9.77
CA ILE A 299 -8.42 10.80 -10.43
C ILE A 299 -8.78 10.58 -11.91
N LYS A 300 -10.05 10.28 -12.21
CA LYS A 300 -10.51 10.12 -13.60
C LYS A 300 -10.29 11.39 -14.42
N LYS A 301 -10.67 12.53 -13.88
CA LYS A 301 -10.52 13.83 -14.55
C LYS A 301 -9.05 14.18 -14.85
N GLU A 302 -8.16 13.83 -13.92
CA GLU A 302 -6.75 14.20 -14.02
C GLU A 302 -5.93 13.24 -14.90
N LEU A 303 -6.33 11.95 -14.99
CA LEU A 303 -5.47 10.92 -15.59
C LEU A 303 -6.12 10.11 -16.72
N LEU A 304 -7.44 10.20 -16.91
CA LEU A 304 -8.17 9.50 -17.98
C LEU A 304 -8.84 10.47 -18.94
#